data_4e9242f9facc36d0d4ed7d5037cea6cd
#
_entry.id   4e9242f9facc36d0d4ed7d5037cea6cd
#
_cell.length_a   1.000
_cell.length_b   1.000
_cell.length_c   1.000
_cell.angle_alpha   90.00
_cell.angle_beta   90.00
_cell.angle_gamma   90.00
#
_symmetry.space_group_name_H-M   'P 1'
#
loop_
_entity.id
_entity.type
_entity.pdbx_description
1 polymer ?
#
loop_
_entity_poly.entity_id
_entity_poly.type
_entity_poly.pdbx_seq_one_letter_code
_entity_poly.pdbx_strand_id
1 'polypeptide(L)'
;MRMRSRRPPSLLALRAFEVAARRLSFTDPARELHVSQAAISRHVRALEKDLGRDLFRRLHRAVELTAAGKKLAGELAAAFGQISRAVETVRGAAARHLRLSVEPAFAARWLVPRLGNFSLLHPDIELELETSDALRILGRDADVAIRYLSSGARRPRGRSRLLFSTEGVPIVAGVRPHPTAWRRDDAVLEYRLLHDDDGKEWRRWFACAGVGGFERAKHLYFSDYSLAIAAALRGQGVALGTPPFIAAELKSGRLARIGTTHIGFGEYFLLESTDRATAAMRGAFVRWIESEL
;
A
#
# COMPACT_ATOMS: atom_id res chain seq x y z
N MET A 1 40.02 22.31 1.43
CA MET A 1 39.67 20.96 1.90
C MET A 1 39.31 20.12 0.67
N ARG A 2 40.25 19.28 0.14
CA ARG A 2 40.04 18.48 -1.09
C ARG A 2 39.01 17.38 -0.79
N MET A 3 37.83 17.43 -1.42
CA MET A 3 36.92 16.31 -1.48
C MET A 3 37.64 15.15 -2.18
N ARG A 4 38.05 14.13 -1.40
CA ARG A 4 38.50 12.85 -1.96
C ARG A 4 37.30 12.26 -2.70
N SER A 5 37.37 12.16 -4.02
CA SER A 5 36.46 11.36 -4.85
C SER A 5 36.51 9.93 -4.31
N ARG A 6 35.56 9.56 -3.46
CA ARG A 6 35.40 8.17 -3.02
C ARG A 6 34.93 7.38 -4.21
N ARG A 7 35.77 6.45 -4.68
CA ARG A 7 35.34 5.44 -5.66
C ARG A 7 34.06 4.76 -5.15
N PRO A 8 33.02 4.61 -5.98
CA PRO A 8 31.83 3.90 -5.55
C PRO A 8 32.18 2.46 -5.15
N PRO A 9 31.50 1.87 -4.17
CA PRO A 9 31.69 0.48 -3.79
C PRO A 9 31.53 -0.46 -5.00
N SER A 10 32.13 -1.66 -4.93
CA SER A 10 32.01 -2.67 -5.97
C SER A 10 30.54 -3.04 -6.23
N LEU A 11 30.08 -3.03 -7.46
CA LEU A 11 28.73 -3.46 -7.86
C LEU A 11 28.42 -4.88 -7.36
N LEU A 12 29.41 -5.77 -7.36
CA LEU A 12 29.25 -7.13 -6.85
C LEU A 12 29.00 -7.14 -5.33
N ALA A 13 29.70 -6.28 -4.57
CA ALA A 13 29.47 -6.13 -3.14
C ALA A 13 28.09 -5.52 -2.82
N LEU A 14 27.64 -4.53 -3.60
CA LEU A 14 26.30 -3.96 -3.51
C LEU A 14 25.23 -5.00 -3.84
N ARG A 15 25.43 -5.81 -4.90
CA ARG A 15 24.49 -6.88 -5.28
C ARG A 15 24.44 -7.99 -4.22
N ALA A 16 25.60 -8.43 -3.71
CA ALA A 16 25.66 -9.42 -2.65
C ALA A 16 24.92 -8.96 -1.37
N PHE A 17 25.08 -7.70 -1.02
CA PHE A 17 24.35 -7.11 0.10
C PHE A 17 22.84 -7.04 -0.16
N GLU A 18 22.39 -6.58 -1.35
CA GLU A 18 20.97 -6.47 -1.71
C GLU A 18 20.27 -7.82 -1.59
N VAL A 19 20.83 -8.88 -2.18
CA VAL A 19 20.23 -10.22 -2.11
C VAL A 19 20.23 -10.76 -0.68
N ALA A 20 21.31 -10.54 0.10
CA ALA A 20 21.38 -10.93 1.50
C ALA A 20 20.36 -10.18 2.37
N ALA A 21 20.14 -8.89 2.10
CA ALA A 21 19.17 -8.06 2.80
C ALA A 21 17.72 -8.50 2.54
N ARG A 22 17.41 -8.84 1.29
CA ARG A 22 16.08 -9.31 0.87
C ARG A 22 15.71 -10.65 1.47
N ARG A 23 16.69 -11.55 1.63
CA ARG A 23 16.49 -12.92 2.17
C ARG A 23 16.72 -13.01 3.67
N LEU A 24 17.29 -11.98 4.32
CA LEU A 24 17.79 -12.03 5.70
C LEU A 24 18.65 -13.29 5.97
N SER A 25 19.42 -13.69 4.98
CA SER A 25 20.22 -14.93 4.93
C SER A 25 21.49 -14.70 4.14
N PHE A 26 22.53 -15.47 4.41
CA PHE A 26 23.77 -15.51 3.61
C PHE A 26 23.89 -16.78 2.76
N THR A 27 23.04 -17.76 3.00
CA THR A 27 23.04 -19.04 2.30
C THR A 27 22.26 -18.97 0.99
N ASP A 28 21.05 -18.42 1.01
CA ASP A 28 20.21 -18.29 -0.17
C ASP A 28 20.79 -17.35 -1.25
N PRO A 29 21.40 -16.20 -0.88
CA PRO A 29 22.12 -15.35 -1.83
C PRO A 29 23.25 -16.06 -2.58
N ALA A 30 23.93 -17.01 -1.92
CA ALA A 30 25.00 -17.77 -2.54
C ALA A 30 24.50 -18.64 -3.70
N ARG A 31 23.32 -19.23 -3.56
CA ARG A 31 22.64 -19.99 -4.63
C ARG A 31 22.17 -19.10 -5.76
N GLU A 32 21.54 -17.95 -5.43
CA GLU A 32 21.02 -17.00 -6.43
C GLU A 32 22.13 -16.38 -7.28
N LEU A 33 23.30 -16.11 -6.68
CA LEU A 33 24.44 -15.48 -7.37
C LEU A 33 25.50 -16.48 -7.87
N HIS A 34 25.25 -17.79 -7.71
CA HIS A 34 26.17 -18.85 -8.12
C HIS A 34 27.59 -18.71 -7.52
N VAL A 35 27.65 -18.30 -6.25
CA VAL A 35 28.92 -18.15 -5.49
C VAL A 35 28.85 -18.87 -4.15
N SER A 36 29.98 -18.98 -3.44
CA SER A 36 29.97 -19.56 -2.09
C SER A 36 29.41 -18.59 -1.04
N GLN A 37 28.81 -19.12 0.03
CA GLN A 37 28.37 -18.32 1.18
C GLN A 37 29.51 -17.48 1.78
N ALA A 38 30.74 -18.05 1.78
CA ALA A 38 31.93 -17.33 2.23
C ALA A 38 32.23 -16.10 1.35
N ALA A 39 31.97 -16.20 0.04
CA ALA A 39 32.12 -15.07 -0.89
C ALA A 39 31.11 -13.97 -0.61
N ILE A 40 29.83 -14.31 -0.39
CA ILE A 40 28.79 -13.34 -0.01
C ILE A 40 29.18 -12.62 1.28
N SER A 41 29.56 -13.36 2.33
CA SER A 41 29.98 -12.78 3.60
C SER A 41 31.19 -11.85 3.45
N ARG A 42 32.14 -12.20 2.59
CA ARG A 42 33.32 -11.38 2.30
C ARG A 42 32.95 -10.08 1.57
N HIS A 43 32.05 -10.15 0.56
CA HIS A 43 31.59 -8.98 -0.16
C HIS A 43 30.81 -8.01 0.73
N VAL A 44 29.94 -8.53 1.61
CA VAL A 44 29.18 -7.73 2.55
C VAL A 44 30.12 -7.04 3.55
N ARG A 45 31.08 -7.78 4.15
CA ARG A 45 32.08 -7.19 5.07
C ARG A 45 32.94 -6.13 4.38
N ALA A 46 33.32 -6.34 3.12
CA ALA A 46 34.07 -5.34 2.36
C ALA A 46 33.26 -4.06 2.16
N LEU A 47 31.94 -4.18 1.90
CA LEU A 47 31.03 -3.06 1.76
C LEU A 47 30.85 -2.31 3.10
N GLU A 48 30.67 -3.03 4.21
CA GLU A 48 30.57 -2.45 5.55
C GLU A 48 31.83 -1.68 5.92
N LYS A 49 33.01 -2.25 5.61
CA LYS A 49 34.31 -1.59 5.82
C LYS A 49 34.45 -0.32 4.97
N ASP A 50 34.05 -0.36 3.70
CA ASP A 50 34.13 0.79 2.79
C ASP A 50 33.19 1.93 3.21
N LEU A 51 32.00 1.59 3.70
CA LEU A 51 31.01 2.54 4.22
C LEU A 51 31.30 3.00 5.65
N GLY A 52 32.15 2.27 6.41
CA GLY A 52 32.46 2.53 7.82
C GLY A 52 31.25 2.32 8.73
N ARG A 53 30.32 1.45 8.34
CA ARG A 53 29.10 1.17 9.09
C ARG A 53 28.67 -0.29 8.88
N ASP A 54 28.19 -0.91 9.97
CA ASP A 54 27.56 -2.22 9.91
C ASP A 54 26.18 -2.10 9.26
N LEU A 55 25.91 -2.97 8.31
CA LEU A 55 24.63 -3.08 7.59
C LEU A 55 23.78 -4.19 8.17
N PHE A 56 24.41 -5.23 8.73
CA PHE A 56 23.74 -6.32 9.43
C PHE A 56 24.12 -6.37 10.92
N ARG A 57 23.12 -6.79 11.73
CA ARG A 57 23.32 -7.25 13.10
C ARG A 57 23.21 -8.79 13.10
N ARG A 58 24.27 -9.46 13.58
CA ARG A 58 24.28 -10.92 13.71
C ARG A 58 23.71 -11.30 15.09
N LEU A 59 22.66 -12.09 15.10
CA LEU A 59 22.08 -12.71 16.27
C LEU A 59 22.44 -14.20 16.28
N HIS A 60 22.23 -14.89 17.40
CA HIS A 60 22.70 -16.29 17.60
C HIS A 60 22.24 -17.28 16.50
N ARG A 61 21.05 -17.06 15.87
CA ARG A 61 20.51 -17.88 14.76
C ARG A 61 19.81 -17.07 13.68
N ALA A 62 19.99 -15.74 13.65
CA ALA A 62 19.31 -14.85 12.73
C ALA A 62 20.22 -13.70 12.31
N VAL A 63 19.86 -13.08 11.21
CA VAL A 63 20.50 -11.87 10.70
C VAL A 63 19.44 -10.79 10.54
N GLU A 64 19.72 -9.63 11.10
CA GLU A 64 18.83 -8.46 10.99
C GLU A 64 19.55 -7.29 10.35
N LEU A 65 18.80 -6.46 9.63
CA LEU A 65 19.32 -5.21 9.08
C LEU A 65 19.40 -4.13 10.15
N THR A 66 20.54 -3.42 10.20
CA THR A 66 20.64 -2.15 10.92
C THR A 66 19.77 -1.06 10.28
N ALA A 67 19.60 0.09 10.92
CA ALA A 67 18.94 1.25 10.30
C ALA A 67 19.64 1.68 9.00
N ALA A 68 20.98 1.65 8.97
CA ALA A 68 21.77 1.93 7.76
C ALA A 68 21.54 0.84 6.70
N GLY A 69 21.50 -0.45 7.11
CA GLY A 69 21.21 -1.57 6.23
C GLY A 69 19.81 -1.47 5.61
N LYS A 70 18.78 -1.18 6.38
CA LYS A 70 17.41 -1.00 5.86
C LYS A 70 17.34 0.10 4.81
N LYS A 71 17.96 1.26 5.09
CA LYS A 71 18.00 2.37 4.13
C LYS A 71 18.71 1.99 2.84
N LEU A 72 19.91 1.40 2.94
CA LEU A 72 20.69 1.00 1.76
C LEU A 72 20.00 -0.10 0.96
N ALA A 73 19.38 -1.09 1.62
CA ALA A 73 18.66 -2.17 0.97
C ALA A 73 17.52 -1.65 0.07
N GLY A 74 16.72 -0.69 0.56
CA GLY A 74 15.66 -0.07 -0.23
C GLY A 74 16.19 0.65 -1.47
N GLU A 75 17.28 1.42 -1.33
CA GLU A 75 17.90 2.14 -2.46
C GLU A 75 18.49 1.17 -3.50
N LEU A 76 19.16 0.09 -3.05
CA LEU A 76 19.76 -0.88 -3.95
C LEU A 76 18.75 -1.77 -4.66
N ALA A 77 17.68 -2.19 -3.97
CA ALA A 77 16.60 -2.95 -4.61
C ALA A 77 16.03 -2.18 -5.82
N ALA A 78 15.79 -0.89 -5.64
CA ALA A 78 15.32 -0.01 -6.70
C ALA A 78 16.34 0.16 -7.83
N ALA A 79 17.62 0.38 -7.51
CA ALA A 79 18.69 0.56 -8.50
C ALA A 79 18.90 -0.70 -9.34
N PHE A 80 18.97 -1.88 -8.71
CA PHE A 80 19.11 -3.15 -9.45
C PHE A 80 17.85 -3.49 -10.26
N GLY A 81 16.65 -3.13 -9.77
CA GLY A 81 15.44 -3.20 -10.57
C GLY A 81 15.51 -2.37 -11.85
N GLN A 82 16.07 -1.15 -11.80
CA GLN A 82 16.29 -0.32 -12.99
C GLN A 82 17.28 -0.95 -13.96
N ILE A 83 18.38 -1.51 -13.46
CA ILE A 83 19.39 -2.20 -14.30
C ILE A 83 18.73 -3.40 -15.01
N SER A 84 17.99 -4.23 -14.30
CA SER A 84 17.27 -5.37 -14.87
C SER A 84 16.33 -4.94 -15.99
N ARG A 85 15.53 -3.91 -15.77
CA ARG A 85 14.62 -3.36 -16.79
C ARG A 85 15.36 -2.85 -18.04
N ALA A 86 16.46 -2.13 -17.85
CA ALA A 86 17.26 -1.65 -18.98
C ALA A 86 17.76 -2.80 -19.83
N VAL A 87 18.22 -3.89 -19.20
CA VAL A 87 18.65 -5.11 -19.88
C VAL A 87 17.50 -5.79 -20.63
N GLU A 88 16.34 -5.91 -20.02
CA GLU A 88 15.14 -6.51 -20.63
C GLU A 88 14.66 -5.71 -21.85
N THR A 89 14.67 -4.38 -21.74
CA THR A 89 14.34 -3.49 -22.87
C THR A 89 15.24 -3.75 -24.07
N VAL A 90 16.55 -3.92 -23.84
CA VAL A 90 17.51 -4.20 -24.91
C VAL A 90 17.35 -5.61 -25.49
N ARG A 91 16.95 -6.58 -24.66
CA ARG A 91 16.71 -7.98 -25.10
C ARG A 91 15.45 -8.14 -25.97
N GLY A 92 14.66 -7.08 -26.13
CA GLY A 92 13.39 -7.14 -26.87
C GLY A 92 12.30 -7.94 -26.15
N ALA A 93 12.58 -8.46 -24.98
CA ALA A 93 11.64 -9.08 -24.07
C ALA A 93 11.06 -8.01 -23.13
N ALA A 94 10.65 -6.86 -23.69
CA ALA A 94 9.84 -5.93 -22.93
C ALA A 94 8.47 -6.61 -22.72
N ALA A 95 8.41 -7.54 -21.74
CA ALA A 95 7.17 -7.88 -21.12
C ALA A 95 6.50 -6.54 -20.81
N ARG A 96 5.28 -6.36 -21.34
CA ARG A 96 4.50 -5.16 -21.11
C ARG A 96 4.07 -5.16 -19.66
N HIS A 97 5.01 -4.82 -18.78
CA HIS A 97 4.91 -4.92 -17.33
C HIS A 97 4.62 -3.54 -16.74
N LEU A 98 3.52 -3.41 -16.03
CA LEU A 98 3.11 -2.18 -15.37
C LEU A 98 3.09 -2.38 -13.86
N ARG A 99 3.90 -1.61 -13.14
CA ARG A 99 4.01 -1.70 -11.68
C ARG A 99 3.10 -0.70 -11.02
N LEU A 100 2.24 -1.22 -10.16
CA LEU A 100 1.25 -0.48 -9.40
C LEU A 100 1.64 -0.49 -7.92
N SER A 101 1.69 0.67 -7.31
CA SER A 101 1.81 0.79 -5.86
C SER A 101 0.53 1.43 -5.32
N VAL A 102 -0.25 0.67 -4.56
CA VAL A 102 -1.63 1.03 -4.22
C VAL A 102 -1.82 1.02 -2.71
N GLU A 103 -2.57 1.97 -2.19
CA GLU A 103 -3.01 1.97 -0.81
C GLU A 103 -3.82 0.68 -0.52
N PRO A 104 -3.57 0.00 0.62
CA PRO A 104 -4.10 -1.34 0.88
C PRO A 104 -5.62 -1.47 0.79
N ALA A 105 -6.39 -0.55 1.36
CA ALA A 105 -7.85 -0.62 1.33
C ALA A 105 -8.41 -0.42 -0.07
N PHE A 106 -7.85 0.54 -0.83
CA PHE A 106 -8.21 0.74 -2.23
C PHE A 106 -7.89 -0.51 -3.06
N ALA A 107 -6.72 -1.09 -2.87
CA ALA A 107 -6.31 -2.31 -3.57
C ALA A 107 -7.32 -3.44 -3.31
N ALA A 108 -7.55 -3.78 -2.05
CA ALA A 108 -8.37 -4.92 -1.66
C ALA A 108 -9.87 -4.73 -1.98
N ARG A 109 -10.40 -3.53 -1.78
CA ARG A 109 -11.84 -3.29 -1.80
C ARG A 109 -12.37 -2.70 -3.11
N TRP A 110 -11.51 -2.00 -3.86
CA TRP A 110 -11.93 -1.36 -5.10
C TRP A 110 -11.24 -1.92 -6.33
N LEU A 111 -9.90 -2.00 -6.31
CA LEU A 111 -9.11 -2.32 -7.49
C LEU A 111 -9.15 -3.82 -7.84
N VAL A 112 -8.75 -4.69 -6.92
CA VAL A 112 -8.66 -6.15 -7.15
C VAL A 112 -9.96 -6.76 -7.64
N PRO A 113 -11.15 -6.41 -7.10
CA PRO A 113 -12.42 -6.93 -7.64
C PRO A 113 -12.70 -6.57 -9.11
N ARG A 114 -12.01 -5.56 -9.67
CA ARG A 114 -12.17 -5.05 -11.03
C ARG A 114 -11.05 -5.42 -11.99
N LEU A 115 -9.88 -5.83 -11.47
CA LEU A 115 -8.69 -6.11 -12.29
C LEU A 115 -8.93 -7.17 -13.38
N GLY A 116 -9.86 -8.10 -13.17
CA GLY A 116 -10.25 -9.07 -14.21
C GLY A 116 -10.70 -8.41 -15.51
N ASN A 117 -11.44 -7.29 -15.43
CA ASN A 117 -11.87 -6.53 -16.59
C ASN A 117 -10.69 -5.90 -17.33
N PHE A 118 -9.71 -5.35 -16.58
CA PHE A 118 -8.50 -4.80 -17.19
C PHE A 118 -7.69 -5.87 -17.93
N SER A 119 -7.52 -7.04 -17.33
CA SER A 119 -6.76 -8.15 -17.94
C SER A 119 -7.44 -8.69 -19.20
N LEU A 120 -8.77 -8.67 -19.27
CA LEU A 120 -9.51 -9.04 -20.49
C LEU A 120 -9.34 -8.01 -21.60
N LEU A 121 -9.30 -6.72 -21.28
CA LEU A 121 -9.15 -5.63 -22.24
C LEU A 121 -7.70 -5.48 -22.74
N HIS A 122 -6.74 -5.83 -21.89
CA HIS A 122 -5.31 -5.66 -22.14
C HIS A 122 -4.54 -6.93 -21.77
N PRO A 123 -4.75 -8.05 -22.49
CA PRO A 123 -4.15 -9.35 -22.17
C PRO A 123 -2.63 -9.39 -22.32
N ASP A 124 -2.07 -8.39 -23.01
CA ASP A 124 -0.64 -8.20 -23.26
C ASP A 124 0.07 -7.34 -22.19
N ILE A 125 -0.67 -6.83 -21.18
CA ILE A 125 -0.10 -6.05 -20.08
C ILE A 125 -0.08 -6.92 -18.81
N GLU A 126 1.11 -7.23 -18.34
CA GLU A 126 1.31 -7.85 -17.04
C GLU A 126 1.29 -6.78 -15.93
N LEU A 127 0.52 -7.03 -14.88
CA LEU A 127 0.43 -6.14 -13.73
C LEU A 127 1.23 -6.69 -12.55
N GLU A 128 2.08 -5.86 -11.98
CA GLU A 128 2.69 -6.09 -10.67
C GLU A 128 2.06 -5.13 -9.67
N LEU A 129 1.34 -5.68 -8.68
CA LEU A 129 0.64 -4.90 -7.65
C LEU A 129 1.34 -5.04 -6.31
N GLU A 130 1.88 -3.95 -5.79
CA GLU A 130 2.38 -3.84 -4.43
C GLU A 130 1.46 -2.95 -3.60
N THR A 131 1.05 -3.41 -2.42
CA THR A 131 0.30 -2.56 -1.48
C THR A 131 1.25 -1.82 -0.55
N SER A 132 1.08 -0.51 -0.44
CA SER A 132 1.92 0.33 0.42
C SER A 132 1.27 1.69 0.66
N ASP A 133 1.35 2.19 1.91
CA ASP A 133 1.03 3.57 2.28
C ASP A 133 2.21 4.52 2.06
N ALA A 134 3.42 3.97 1.93
CA ALA A 134 4.63 4.77 1.74
C ALA A 134 4.66 5.43 0.36
N LEU A 135 5.14 6.67 0.33
CA LEU A 135 5.44 7.34 -0.92
C LEU A 135 6.59 6.59 -1.63
N ARG A 136 6.26 5.92 -2.73
CA ARG A 136 7.23 5.29 -3.63
C ARG A 136 7.72 6.30 -4.66
N ILE A 137 8.95 6.14 -5.12
CA ILE A 137 9.50 6.98 -6.18
C ILE A 137 8.94 6.50 -7.51
N LEU A 138 8.06 7.31 -8.09
CA LEU A 138 7.47 7.02 -9.41
C LEU A 138 8.56 7.00 -10.50
N GLY A 139 8.43 6.05 -11.41
CA GLY A 139 9.43 5.77 -12.45
C GLY A 139 10.59 4.90 -12.00
N ARG A 140 10.80 4.77 -10.67
CA ARG A 140 11.79 3.88 -10.07
C ARG A 140 11.14 2.64 -9.45
N ASP A 141 10.22 2.85 -8.53
CA ASP A 141 9.61 1.78 -7.73
C ASP A 141 8.24 1.38 -8.27
N ALA A 142 7.50 2.33 -8.86
CA ALA A 142 6.19 2.11 -9.45
C ALA A 142 5.98 3.01 -10.68
N ASP A 143 5.12 2.57 -11.59
CA ASP A 143 4.73 3.34 -12.78
C ASP A 143 3.47 4.14 -12.52
N VAL A 144 2.57 3.59 -11.70
CA VAL A 144 1.38 4.25 -11.18
C VAL A 144 1.32 4.03 -9.66
N ALA A 145 0.94 5.06 -8.93
CA ALA A 145 0.63 4.93 -7.51
C ALA A 145 -0.78 5.46 -7.22
N ILE A 146 -1.51 4.78 -6.33
CA ILE A 146 -2.79 5.26 -5.80
C ILE A 146 -2.63 5.47 -4.32
N ARG A 147 -2.95 6.68 -3.85
CA ARG A 147 -2.72 7.11 -2.48
C ARG A 147 -3.95 7.80 -1.91
N TYR A 148 -4.19 7.52 -0.64
CA TYR A 148 -5.15 8.25 0.17
C TYR A 148 -4.49 9.49 0.78
N LEU A 149 -5.24 10.57 0.80
CA LEU A 149 -4.89 11.83 1.43
C LEU A 149 -6.02 12.23 2.37
N SER A 150 -5.73 12.31 3.65
CA SER A 150 -6.69 12.80 4.64
C SER A 150 -7.09 14.26 4.34
N SER A 151 -8.29 14.63 4.76
CA SER A 151 -8.81 15.99 4.60
C SER A 151 -7.82 17.03 5.13
N GLY A 152 -7.54 18.07 4.33
CA GLY A 152 -6.58 19.12 4.65
C GLY A 152 -5.13 18.80 4.33
N ALA A 153 -4.80 17.59 3.87
CA ALA A 153 -3.45 17.25 3.42
C ALA A 153 -3.10 17.98 2.12
N ARG A 154 -1.81 18.25 1.95
CA ARG A 154 -1.31 18.91 0.73
C ARG A 154 -1.41 17.96 -0.46
N ARG A 155 -2.06 18.41 -1.54
CA ARG A 155 -2.16 17.63 -2.78
C ARG A 155 -0.78 17.24 -3.34
N PRO A 156 -0.65 16.04 -3.92
CA PRO A 156 0.60 15.58 -4.49
C PRO A 156 1.06 16.49 -5.63
N ARG A 157 2.37 16.71 -5.70
CA ARG A 157 2.98 17.43 -6.83
C ARG A 157 3.20 16.47 -8.01
N GLY A 158 3.20 17.00 -9.23
CA GLY A 158 3.45 16.24 -10.45
C GLY A 158 2.16 15.81 -11.17
N ARG A 159 2.23 14.73 -11.96
CA ARG A 159 1.06 14.17 -12.66
C ARG A 159 0.19 13.42 -11.68
N SER A 160 -0.81 14.10 -11.15
CA SER A 160 -1.77 13.52 -10.21
C SER A 160 -3.20 13.81 -10.65
N ARG A 161 -4.09 12.84 -10.43
CA ARG A 161 -5.52 12.93 -10.71
C ARG A 161 -6.30 12.57 -9.47
N LEU A 162 -7.33 13.35 -9.16
CA LEU A 162 -8.32 12.96 -8.16
C LEU A 162 -9.16 11.84 -8.74
N LEU A 163 -9.25 10.72 -8.04
CA LEU A 163 -10.15 9.62 -8.38
C LEU A 163 -11.52 9.87 -7.78
N PHE A 164 -11.61 9.97 -6.47
CA PHE A 164 -12.83 10.35 -5.75
C PHE A 164 -12.54 10.83 -4.33
N SER A 165 -13.48 11.59 -3.79
CA SER A 165 -13.53 11.93 -2.37
C SER A 165 -14.22 10.81 -1.59
N THR A 166 -13.80 10.59 -0.35
CA THR A 166 -14.33 9.53 0.51
C THR A 166 -15.12 10.11 1.67
N GLU A 167 -16.14 9.38 2.07
CA GLU A 167 -16.91 9.65 3.27
C GLU A 167 -17.02 8.39 4.14
N GLY A 168 -17.16 8.59 5.43
CA GLY A 168 -17.43 7.53 6.38
C GLY A 168 -18.89 7.52 6.79
N VAL A 169 -19.55 6.38 6.61
CA VAL A 169 -20.92 6.14 7.05
C VAL A 169 -20.94 4.97 8.01
N PRO A 170 -21.69 5.02 9.15
CA PRO A 170 -21.83 3.88 10.03
C PRO A 170 -22.47 2.70 9.31
N ILE A 171 -21.81 1.52 9.35
CA ILE A 171 -22.30 0.30 8.74
C ILE A 171 -22.20 -0.88 9.69
N VAL A 172 -23.15 -1.78 9.57
CA VAL A 172 -23.28 -2.98 10.38
C VAL A 172 -23.70 -4.16 9.51
N ALA A 173 -23.55 -5.40 10.00
CA ALA A 173 -24.08 -6.57 9.32
C ALA A 173 -25.58 -6.40 9.03
N GLY A 174 -25.96 -6.62 7.78
CA GLY A 174 -27.34 -6.46 7.35
C GLY A 174 -28.24 -7.56 7.92
N VAL A 175 -29.37 -7.17 8.48
CA VAL A 175 -30.50 -8.04 8.84
C VAL A 175 -31.76 -7.52 8.16
N ARG A 176 -32.67 -8.40 7.81
CA ARG A 176 -33.94 -7.99 7.17
C ARG A 176 -35.12 -8.56 7.94
N PRO A 177 -36.16 -7.75 8.24
CA PRO A 177 -36.24 -6.30 7.98
C PRO A 177 -35.23 -5.53 8.80
N HIS A 178 -34.80 -4.34 8.33
CA HIS A 178 -33.92 -3.48 9.08
C HIS A 178 -34.65 -2.94 10.32
N PRO A 179 -34.01 -2.97 11.52
CA PRO A 179 -34.58 -2.38 12.73
C PRO A 179 -34.91 -0.90 12.51
N THR A 180 -36.07 -0.46 12.98
CA THR A 180 -36.50 0.97 12.88
C THR A 180 -35.52 1.89 13.61
N ALA A 181 -34.88 1.42 14.69
CA ALA A 181 -33.85 2.14 15.43
C ALA A 181 -32.66 2.55 14.55
N TRP A 182 -32.33 1.79 13.49
CA TRP A 182 -31.23 2.12 12.58
C TRP A 182 -31.43 3.40 11.75
N ARG A 183 -32.62 4.01 11.82
CA ARG A 183 -32.86 5.33 11.23
C ARG A 183 -32.24 6.47 12.04
N ARG A 184 -31.86 6.21 13.29
CA ARG A 184 -31.30 7.18 14.22
C ARG A 184 -29.80 6.99 14.36
N ASP A 185 -29.06 8.07 14.43
CA ASP A 185 -27.60 8.06 14.56
C ASP A 185 -27.12 7.44 15.88
N ASP A 186 -27.87 7.66 16.98
CA ASP A 186 -27.51 7.11 18.29
C ASP A 186 -27.65 5.59 18.42
N ALA A 187 -28.27 4.92 17.43
CA ALA A 187 -28.33 3.46 17.38
C ALA A 187 -26.93 2.81 17.25
N VAL A 188 -25.89 3.55 16.86
CA VAL A 188 -24.51 3.06 16.85
C VAL A 188 -24.03 2.66 18.26
N LEU A 189 -24.59 3.25 19.31
CA LEU A 189 -24.24 2.97 20.70
C LEU A 189 -24.69 1.58 21.19
N GLU A 190 -25.58 0.92 20.46
CA GLU A 190 -26.01 -0.46 20.73
C GLU A 190 -24.94 -1.48 20.34
N TYR A 191 -23.92 -1.03 19.60
CA TYR A 191 -22.87 -1.86 19.03
C TYR A 191 -21.50 -1.50 19.59
N ARG A 192 -20.55 -2.41 19.39
CA ARG A 192 -19.12 -2.10 19.54
C ARG A 192 -18.66 -1.26 18.35
N LEU A 193 -17.93 -0.17 18.60
CA LEU A 193 -17.33 0.65 17.56
C LEU A 193 -16.05 -0.01 17.06
N LEU A 194 -15.96 -0.27 15.76
CA LEU A 194 -14.82 -0.87 15.11
C LEU A 194 -13.98 0.25 14.49
N HIS A 195 -12.69 0.26 14.79
CA HIS A 195 -11.74 1.29 14.39
C HIS A 195 -10.64 0.71 13.51
N ASP A 196 -10.20 1.46 12.56
CA ASP A 196 -8.98 1.24 11.76
C ASP A 196 -7.94 2.36 11.99
N ASP A 197 -8.24 3.23 12.94
CA ASP A 197 -7.41 4.33 13.41
C ASP A 197 -7.35 4.35 14.96
N ASP A 198 -6.84 5.41 15.56
CA ASP A 198 -6.81 5.67 17.00
C ASP A 198 -8.16 6.15 17.58
N GLY A 199 -9.25 6.00 16.85
CA GLY A 199 -10.59 6.44 17.21
C GLY A 199 -10.90 7.88 16.80
N LYS A 200 -10.04 8.53 16.05
CA LYS A 200 -10.19 9.92 15.60
C LYS A 200 -11.43 10.10 14.72
N GLU A 201 -11.63 9.22 13.75
CA GLU A 201 -12.72 9.36 12.80
C GLU A 201 -14.08 9.12 13.45
N TRP A 202 -14.20 8.18 14.40
CA TRP A 202 -15.41 8.02 15.18
C TRP A 202 -15.68 9.23 16.08
N ARG A 203 -14.67 9.82 16.76
CA ARG A 203 -14.87 11.07 17.53
C ARG A 203 -15.41 12.20 16.67
N ARG A 204 -14.88 12.34 15.43
CA ARG A 204 -15.39 13.33 14.47
C ARG A 204 -16.83 13.05 14.08
N TRP A 205 -17.16 11.77 13.85
CA TRP A 205 -18.51 11.38 13.50
C TRP A 205 -19.50 11.69 14.65
N PHE A 206 -19.17 11.32 15.89
CA PHE A 206 -20.01 11.61 17.07
C PHE A 206 -20.24 13.11 17.24
N ALA A 207 -19.20 13.92 17.05
CA ALA A 207 -19.32 15.37 17.10
C ALA A 207 -20.25 15.92 16.00
N CYS A 208 -20.13 15.40 14.77
CA CYS A 208 -20.96 15.79 13.63
C CYS A 208 -22.41 15.37 13.81
N ALA A 209 -22.66 14.17 14.32
CA ALA A 209 -24.00 13.64 14.59
C ALA A 209 -24.69 14.27 15.81
N GLY A 210 -23.96 15.00 16.65
CA GLY A 210 -24.48 15.50 17.92
C GLY A 210 -24.82 14.40 18.92
N VAL A 211 -24.25 13.20 18.78
CA VAL A 211 -24.47 12.04 19.63
C VAL A 211 -23.42 12.01 20.74
N GLY A 212 -23.87 11.99 22.00
CA GLY A 212 -22.96 11.79 23.13
C GLY A 212 -22.70 10.31 23.40
N GLY A 213 -21.66 10.02 24.23
CA GLY A 213 -21.46 8.66 24.75
C GLY A 213 -20.32 7.87 24.09
N PHE A 214 -19.53 8.47 23.23
CA PHE A 214 -18.37 7.83 22.61
C PHE A 214 -17.46 7.13 23.64
N GLU A 215 -17.07 7.84 24.72
CA GLU A 215 -16.15 7.29 25.73
C GLU A 215 -16.75 6.13 26.57
N ARG A 216 -18.07 5.94 26.53
CA ARG A 216 -18.79 4.86 27.20
C ARG A 216 -19.07 3.67 26.27
N ALA A 217 -18.89 3.84 24.97
CA ALA A 217 -19.07 2.77 24.00
C ALA A 217 -18.00 1.68 24.18
N LYS A 218 -18.28 0.49 23.67
CA LYS A 218 -17.27 -0.57 23.57
C LYS A 218 -16.47 -0.37 22.28
N HIS A 219 -15.17 -0.51 22.35
CA HIS A 219 -14.26 -0.29 21.22
C HIS A 219 -13.51 -1.56 20.84
N LEU A 220 -13.18 -1.70 19.56
CA LEU A 220 -12.28 -2.72 19.02
C LEU A 220 -11.45 -2.10 17.90
N TYR A 221 -10.13 -2.19 18.00
CA TYR A 221 -9.18 -1.55 17.12
C TYR A 221 -8.52 -2.57 16.19
N PHE A 222 -8.39 -2.21 14.94
CA PHE A 222 -7.70 -2.95 13.90
C PHE A 222 -6.59 -2.07 13.31
N SER A 223 -5.59 -2.70 12.74
CA SER A 223 -4.50 -2.00 12.05
C SER A 223 -4.81 -1.66 10.59
N ASP A 224 -5.99 -2.08 10.09
CA ASP A 224 -6.34 -2.00 8.68
C ASP A 224 -7.85 -1.86 8.48
N TYR A 225 -8.25 -1.00 7.55
CA TYR A 225 -9.64 -0.76 7.19
C TYR A 225 -10.39 -2.04 6.78
N SER A 226 -9.73 -2.90 5.98
CA SER A 226 -10.39 -4.11 5.47
C SER A 226 -10.72 -5.09 6.59
N LEU A 227 -9.94 -5.13 7.65
CA LEU A 227 -10.21 -5.93 8.86
C LEU A 227 -11.42 -5.39 9.62
N ALA A 228 -11.54 -4.07 9.77
CA ALA A 228 -12.70 -3.46 10.41
C ALA A 228 -13.99 -3.77 9.63
N ILE A 229 -13.97 -3.67 8.29
CA ILE A 229 -15.10 -4.04 7.44
C ILE A 229 -15.42 -5.52 7.52
N ALA A 230 -14.39 -6.40 7.55
CA ALA A 230 -14.61 -7.84 7.69
C ALA A 230 -15.25 -8.19 9.03
N ALA A 231 -14.88 -7.50 10.11
CA ALA A 231 -15.51 -7.64 11.43
C ALA A 231 -16.97 -7.16 11.43
N ALA A 232 -17.26 -6.02 10.77
CA ALA A 232 -18.62 -5.52 10.62
C ALA A 232 -19.50 -6.51 9.85
N LEU A 233 -19.01 -7.09 8.75
CA LEU A 233 -19.71 -8.12 7.98
C LEU A 233 -20.05 -9.38 8.77
N ARG A 234 -19.31 -9.65 9.86
CA ARG A 234 -19.53 -10.79 10.77
C ARG A 234 -20.37 -10.42 12.01
N GLY A 235 -20.95 -9.21 12.03
CA GLY A 235 -21.78 -8.74 13.14
C GLY A 235 -21.01 -8.46 14.43
N GLN A 236 -19.69 -8.22 14.36
CA GLN A 236 -18.88 -7.96 15.56
C GLN A 236 -19.01 -6.52 16.06
N GLY A 237 -19.64 -5.64 15.30
CA GLY A 237 -19.86 -4.24 15.65
C GLY A 237 -20.23 -3.38 14.46
N VAL A 238 -20.15 -2.07 14.65
CA VAL A 238 -20.37 -1.03 13.63
C VAL A 238 -19.06 -0.39 13.24
N ALA A 239 -18.80 -0.25 11.93
CA ALA A 239 -17.63 0.43 11.38
C ALA A 239 -18.02 1.68 10.61
N LEU A 240 -17.08 2.59 10.37
CA LEU A 240 -17.25 3.67 9.42
C LEU A 240 -16.83 3.16 8.01
N GLY A 241 -17.82 2.86 7.19
CA GLY A 241 -17.61 2.32 5.85
C GLY A 241 -17.55 3.42 4.79
N THR A 242 -16.68 3.26 3.81
CA THR A 242 -16.56 4.13 2.63
C THR A 242 -17.42 3.56 1.50
N PRO A 243 -18.50 4.23 1.06
CA PRO A 243 -19.47 3.69 0.12
C PRO A 243 -18.88 3.05 -1.15
N PRO A 244 -17.91 3.63 -1.87
CA PRO A 244 -17.28 2.98 -3.01
C PRO A 244 -16.62 1.63 -2.71
N PHE A 245 -16.19 1.39 -1.47
CA PHE A 245 -15.51 0.16 -1.05
C PHE A 245 -16.45 -0.94 -0.56
N ILE A 246 -17.70 -0.59 -0.28
CA ILE A 246 -18.70 -1.48 0.29
C ILE A 246 -19.99 -1.53 -0.54
N ALA A 247 -19.96 -0.98 -1.76
CA ALA A 247 -21.15 -0.87 -2.62
C ALA A 247 -21.82 -2.23 -2.88
N ALA A 248 -21.03 -3.27 -3.11
CA ALA A 248 -21.52 -4.64 -3.35
C ALA A 248 -22.22 -5.20 -2.11
N GLU A 249 -21.67 -4.98 -0.93
CA GLU A 249 -22.23 -5.42 0.34
C GLU A 249 -23.51 -4.68 0.71
N LEU A 250 -23.56 -3.38 0.45
CA LEU A 250 -24.79 -2.58 0.63
C LEU A 250 -25.88 -3.04 -0.35
N LYS A 251 -25.55 -3.22 -1.64
CA LYS A 251 -26.47 -3.68 -2.66
C LYS A 251 -27.03 -5.08 -2.37
N SER A 252 -26.20 -5.99 -1.92
CA SER A 252 -26.61 -7.35 -1.55
C SER A 252 -27.32 -7.44 -0.20
N GLY A 253 -27.30 -6.37 0.60
CA GLY A 253 -27.87 -6.33 1.94
C GLY A 253 -27.04 -7.07 2.99
N ARG A 254 -25.78 -7.44 2.67
CA ARG A 254 -24.85 -8.01 3.66
C ARG A 254 -24.37 -6.96 4.68
N LEU A 255 -24.34 -5.71 4.26
CA LEU A 255 -24.18 -4.55 5.14
C LEU A 255 -25.39 -3.64 5.04
N ALA A 256 -25.67 -2.92 6.10
CA ALA A 256 -26.67 -1.88 6.18
C ALA A 256 -26.11 -0.64 6.86
N ARG A 257 -26.64 0.53 6.51
CA ARG A 257 -26.28 1.81 7.17
C ARG A 257 -27.08 1.99 8.45
N ILE A 258 -26.46 2.62 9.44
CA ILE A 258 -27.12 3.16 10.63
C ILE A 258 -27.09 4.68 10.55
N GLY A 259 -28.23 5.32 10.79
CA GLY A 259 -28.37 6.77 10.78
C GLY A 259 -28.26 7.39 9.39
N THR A 260 -28.15 8.69 9.39
CA THR A 260 -28.04 9.52 8.18
C THR A 260 -26.77 10.34 8.13
N THR A 261 -26.10 10.51 9.26
CA THR A 261 -24.88 11.30 9.37
C THR A 261 -23.71 10.59 8.70
N HIS A 262 -22.93 11.35 7.96
CA HIS A 262 -21.66 10.95 7.36
C HIS A 262 -20.61 12.02 7.58
N ILE A 263 -19.35 11.65 7.49
CA ILE A 263 -18.23 12.59 7.60
C ILE A 263 -17.28 12.41 6.41
N GLY A 264 -16.76 13.51 5.90
CA GLY A 264 -15.72 13.48 4.88
C GLY A 264 -14.41 12.95 5.48
N PHE A 265 -13.80 11.94 4.85
CA PHE A 265 -12.51 11.39 5.29
C PHE A 265 -11.34 12.04 4.59
N GLY A 266 -11.32 11.96 3.27
CA GLY A 266 -10.24 12.44 2.42
C GLY A 266 -10.46 12.10 0.95
N GLU A 267 -9.37 12.02 0.21
CA GLU A 267 -9.41 11.89 -1.24
C GLU A 267 -8.41 10.83 -1.71
N TYR A 268 -8.78 10.05 -2.73
CA TYR A 268 -7.85 9.16 -3.42
C TYR A 268 -7.31 9.83 -4.67
N PHE A 269 -5.99 9.79 -4.80
CA PHE A 269 -5.27 10.30 -5.96
C PHE A 269 -4.53 9.19 -6.69
N LEU A 270 -4.60 9.21 -8.02
CA LEU A 270 -3.73 8.48 -8.90
C LEU A 270 -2.54 9.36 -9.27
N LEU A 271 -1.34 8.83 -9.13
CA LEU A 271 -0.09 9.50 -9.49
C LEU A 271 0.60 8.69 -10.59
N GLU A 272 1.15 9.39 -11.58
CA GLU A 272 1.78 8.78 -12.74
C GLU A 272 3.27 9.09 -12.80
N SER A 273 4.07 8.09 -13.16
CA SER A 273 5.48 8.33 -13.51
C SER A 273 5.60 9.14 -14.82
N THR A 274 6.76 9.75 -15.02
CA THR A 274 7.08 10.44 -16.28
C THR A 274 7.87 9.54 -17.24
N ASP A 275 8.07 8.26 -16.89
CA ASP A 275 8.81 7.32 -17.73
C ASP A 275 8.09 7.12 -19.06
N ARG A 276 8.83 7.29 -20.16
CA ARG A 276 8.32 7.12 -21.53
C ARG A 276 8.14 5.66 -21.90
N ALA A 277 8.94 4.75 -21.35
CA ALA A 277 8.89 3.33 -21.67
C ALA A 277 7.54 2.70 -21.30
N THR A 278 6.93 3.12 -20.21
CA THR A 278 5.64 2.59 -19.73
C THR A 278 4.44 3.47 -20.11
N ALA A 279 4.66 4.55 -20.89
CA ALA A 279 3.64 5.58 -21.15
C ALA A 279 2.34 5.03 -21.75
N ALA A 280 2.44 4.10 -22.73
CA ALA A 280 1.27 3.52 -23.39
C ALA A 280 0.45 2.65 -22.42
N MET A 281 1.12 1.76 -21.67
CA MET A 281 0.48 0.86 -20.69
C MET A 281 -0.14 1.65 -19.54
N ARG A 282 0.58 2.63 -19.02
CA ARG A 282 0.10 3.56 -18.00
C ARG A 282 -1.15 4.31 -18.47
N GLY A 283 -1.11 4.83 -19.71
CA GLY A 283 -2.28 5.49 -20.30
C GLY A 283 -3.48 4.56 -20.47
N ALA A 284 -3.28 3.29 -20.82
CA ALA A 284 -4.33 2.28 -20.87
C ALA A 284 -4.94 2.05 -19.48
N PHE A 285 -4.09 1.86 -18.46
CA PHE A 285 -4.55 1.64 -17.09
C PHE A 285 -5.31 2.86 -16.53
N VAL A 286 -4.82 4.07 -16.77
CA VAL A 286 -5.47 5.31 -16.33
C VAL A 286 -6.86 5.47 -16.96
N ARG A 287 -7.00 5.27 -18.27
CA ARG A 287 -8.31 5.34 -18.94
C ARG A 287 -9.27 4.28 -18.43
N TRP A 288 -8.77 3.06 -18.22
CA TRP A 288 -9.59 1.99 -17.67
C TRP A 288 -10.07 2.33 -16.25
N ILE A 289 -9.20 2.78 -15.35
CA ILE A 289 -9.60 3.13 -13.97
C ILE A 289 -10.63 4.27 -13.96
N GLU A 290 -10.47 5.25 -14.85
CA GLU A 290 -11.44 6.35 -15.02
C GLU A 290 -12.81 5.85 -15.54
N SER A 291 -12.85 4.79 -16.32
CA SER A 291 -14.10 4.19 -16.80
C SER A 291 -14.83 3.31 -15.77
N GLU A 292 -14.13 2.91 -14.70
CA GLU A 292 -14.68 2.08 -13.61
C GLU A 292 -15.17 2.94 -12.42
N LEU A 293 -14.88 4.27 -12.42
CA LEU A 293 -15.34 5.22 -11.40
C LEU A 293 -16.78 5.65 -11.63
#